data_d6b41160746b7d9ac3e0c0a9c969ff15
#
_entry.id   d6b41160746b7d9ac3e0c0a9c969ff15
#
_cell.length_a   1.000
_cell.length_b   1.000
_cell.length_c   1.000
_cell.angle_alpha   90.00
_cell.angle_beta   90.00
_cell.angle_gamma   90.00
#
_symmetry.space_group_name_H-M   'P 1'
#
loop_
_entity.id
_entity.type
_entity.pdbx_description
1 polymer ?
#
loop_
_entity_poly.entity_id
_entity_poly.type
_entity_poly.pdbx_seq_one_letter_code
_entity_poly.pdbx_strand_id
1 'polypeptide(L)'
;MEGKVPAYKVNMVFFSVYGVLGCLFPFLTYYFQRQGISYAEMGVAFALVSLTSAVAQPIWGYLADKYSNKRKILIIALAGCVLSVYSLMLAGGFWLVSMSIILVMTFLSPLVPVTDAYCFALNRHYGGFEYGRFRLMGSLGFALVALLTGWAVRQWGMEVAWYLYSAMSLYAMVLILSIDFTDANPGITVRHTDMKRLFTNPKVMLLLGAVLLTHIAVGSNGSYIALLMEATGGDVAHIGLLWFIVAISELPFLFYGAHLVRFFGELNLFVIGLAAFVLRYLLNSVCTSYVAVVAIQLMQGFTAMFVLMAALEYLNRMAPGRLRTVAMTVHAAAVALGGMIGNLGGGVLLEYVTIFVLYQILAVVCAAALVLVYVLKKIDKTKRPRYAA
;
A
#
# COMPACT_ATOMS: atom_id res chain seq x y z
N MET A 1 7.07 -4.81 39.33
CA MET A 1 6.56 -5.76 38.30
C MET A 1 6.01 -4.92 37.15
N GLU A 2 6.83 -4.60 36.17
CA GLU A 2 6.34 -3.94 34.95
C GLU A 2 5.45 -4.93 34.21
N GLY A 3 4.17 -4.64 34.14
CA GLY A 3 3.17 -5.52 33.55
C GLY A 3 3.46 -5.73 32.07
N LYS A 4 3.63 -6.99 31.63
CA LYS A 4 3.75 -7.34 30.22
C LYS A 4 2.55 -6.77 29.46
N VAL A 5 2.81 -5.99 28.40
CA VAL A 5 1.73 -5.54 27.50
C VAL A 5 1.10 -6.79 26.87
N PRO A 6 -0.21 -7.01 27.04
CA PRO A 6 -0.87 -8.17 26.45
C PRO A 6 -0.80 -8.11 24.92
N ALA A 7 -0.31 -9.17 24.28
CA ALA A 7 -0.16 -9.25 22.82
C ALA A 7 -1.47 -8.95 22.06
N TYR A 8 -2.64 -9.25 22.66
CA TYR A 8 -3.93 -8.93 22.05
C TYR A 8 -4.16 -7.44 21.85
N LYS A 9 -3.66 -6.57 22.75
CA LYS A 9 -3.80 -5.11 22.60
C LYS A 9 -3.03 -4.62 21.37
N VAL A 10 -1.81 -5.11 21.16
CA VAL A 10 -1.00 -4.76 19.99
C VAL A 10 -1.64 -5.30 18.71
N ASN A 11 -2.17 -6.53 18.73
CA ASN A 11 -2.95 -7.09 17.63
C ASN A 11 -4.14 -6.20 17.26
N MET A 12 -4.90 -5.73 18.24
CA MET A 12 -6.06 -4.87 18.02
C MET A 12 -5.67 -3.46 17.55
N VAL A 13 -4.51 -2.94 17.95
CA VAL A 13 -3.97 -1.68 17.40
C VAL A 13 -3.70 -1.84 15.90
N PHE A 14 -3.04 -2.92 15.48
CA PHE A 14 -2.82 -3.19 14.06
C PHE A 14 -4.14 -3.37 13.31
N PHE A 15 -5.05 -4.17 13.86
CA PHE A 15 -6.37 -4.39 13.27
C PHE A 15 -7.10 -3.06 13.03
N SER A 16 -7.17 -2.19 14.05
CA SER A 16 -7.90 -0.94 13.95
C SER A 16 -7.21 0.09 13.06
N VAL A 17 -5.89 0.25 13.14
CA VAL A 17 -5.13 1.17 12.27
C VAL A 17 -5.29 0.80 10.80
N TYR A 18 -5.18 -0.49 10.46
CA TYR A 18 -5.41 -0.93 9.07
C TYR A 18 -6.90 -0.90 8.69
N GLY A 19 -7.80 -1.08 9.66
CA GLY A 19 -9.24 -0.87 9.50
C GLY A 19 -9.59 0.56 9.09
N VAL A 20 -8.88 1.57 9.63
CA VAL A 20 -9.03 2.98 9.20
C VAL A 20 -8.76 3.11 7.69
N LEU A 21 -7.69 2.46 7.18
CA LEU A 21 -7.38 2.45 5.75
C LEU A 21 -8.47 1.73 4.93
N GLY A 22 -9.02 0.64 5.49
CA GLY A 22 -10.10 -0.14 4.88
C GLY A 22 -11.41 0.63 4.73
N CYS A 23 -11.68 1.61 5.61
CA CYS A 23 -12.84 2.50 5.48
C CYS A 23 -12.70 3.53 4.35
N LEU A 24 -11.47 3.92 3.98
CA LEU A 24 -11.25 5.06 3.09
C LEU A 24 -10.81 4.64 1.68
N PHE A 25 -9.65 3.97 1.57
CA PHE A 25 -9.01 3.72 0.26
C PHE A 25 -9.88 2.98 -0.75
N PRO A 26 -10.61 1.91 -0.39
CA PRO A 26 -11.47 1.18 -1.31
C PRO A 26 -12.57 2.03 -1.97
N PHE A 27 -13.01 3.08 -1.26
CA PHE A 27 -14.22 3.83 -1.61
C PHE A 27 -13.94 5.23 -2.17
N LEU A 28 -12.67 5.66 -2.26
CA LEU A 28 -12.32 7.00 -2.76
C LEU A 28 -12.83 7.26 -4.18
N THR A 29 -12.66 6.31 -5.10
CA THR A 29 -13.14 6.44 -6.48
C THR A 29 -14.66 6.56 -6.53
N TYR A 30 -15.38 5.72 -5.78
CA TYR A 30 -16.82 5.79 -5.65
C TYR A 30 -17.28 7.13 -5.06
N TYR A 31 -16.57 7.65 -4.03
CA TYR A 31 -16.84 8.96 -3.47
C TYR A 31 -16.61 10.08 -4.50
N PHE A 32 -15.51 10.05 -5.25
CA PHE A 32 -15.23 11.05 -6.29
C PHE A 32 -16.32 11.08 -7.38
N GLN A 33 -16.79 9.92 -7.84
CA GLN A 33 -17.90 9.83 -8.79
C GLN A 33 -19.18 10.49 -8.24
N ARG A 34 -19.49 10.25 -6.96
CA ARG A 34 -20.64 10.87 -6.28
C ARG A 34 -20.52 12.38 -6.17
N GLN A 35 -19.31 12.92 -6.11
CA GLN A 35 -19.04 14.36 -6.11
C GLN A 35 -19.02 14.97 -7.52
N GLY A 36 -19.27 14.19 -8.57
CA GLY A 36 -19.24 14.65 -9.95
C GLY A 36 -17.85 15.04 -10.47
N ILE A 37 -16.79 14.47 -9.87
CA ILE A 37 -15.39 14.71 -10.24
C ILE A 37 -15.09 13.91 -11.50
N SER A 38 -14.53 14.54 -12.55
CA SER A 38 -14.11 13.90 -13.79
C SER A 38 -12.96 12.91 -13.58
N TYR A 39 -12.73 12.00 -14.52
CA TYR A 39 -11.66 11.01 -14.39
C TYR A 39 -10.27 11.65 -14.34
N ALA A 40 -10.02 12.71 -15.10
CA ALA A 40 -8.76 13.47 -15.05
C ALA A 40 -8.56 14.12 -13.67
N GLU A 41 -9.60 14.73 -13.10
CA GLU A 41 -9.57 15.31 -11.76
C GLU A 41 -9.36 14.24 -10.69
N MET A 42 -9.97 13.04 -10.82
CA MET A 42 -9.69 11.89 -9.95
C MET A 42 -8.20 11.53 -9.99
N GLY A 43 -7.60 11.51 -11.20
CA GLY A 43 -6.17 11.26 -11.38
C GLY A 43 -5.31 12.25 -10.60
N VAL A 44 -5.66 13.54 -10.65
CA VAL A 44 -4.98 14.59 -9.88
C VAL A 44 -5.20 14.38 -8.37
N ALA A 45 -6.42 14.08 -7.93
CA ALA A 45 -6.71 13.83 -6.52
C ALA A 45 -5.90 12.63 -5.97
N PHE A 46 -5.82 11.52 -6.71
CA PHE A 46 -4.98 10.38 -6.32
C PHE A 46 -3.46 10.68 -6.36
N ALA A 47 -3.02 11.53 -7.28
CA ALA A 47 -1.64 12.01 -7.27
C ALA A 47 -1.35 12.88 -6.03
N LEU A 48 -2.30 13.71 -5.61
CA LEU A 48 -2.20 14.48 -4.37
C LEU A 48 -2.16 13.57 -3.13
N VAL A 49 -2.92 12.47 -3.10
CA VAL A 49 -2.81 11.42 -2.07
C VAL A 49 -1.37 10.91 -1.97
N SER A 50 -0.78 10.54 -3.12
CA SER A 50 0.58 10.01 -3.17
C SER A 50 1.63 11.05 -2.77
N LEU A 51 1.50 12.27 -3.27
CA LEU A 51 2.42 13.38 -2.97
C LEU A 51 2.35 13.79 -1.50
N THR A 52 1.13 13.93 -0.95
CA THR A 52 0.94 14.28 0.46
C THR A 52 1.55 13.21 1.36
N SER A 53 1.34 11.93 1.04
CA SER A 53 1.93 10.82 1.80
C SER A 53 3.46 10.84 1.73
N ALA A 54 4.04 11.09 0.55
CA ALA A 54 5.48 11.15 0.36
C ALA A 54 6.15 12.30 1.15
N VAL A 55 5.43 13.42 1.35
CA VAL A 55 5.92 14.58 2.13
C VAL A 55 5.62 14.41 3.62
N ALA A 56 4.41 14.00 3.97
CA ALA A 56 3.97 13.94 5.37
C ALA A 56 4.65 12.81 6.15
N GLN A 57 4.85 11.62 5.57
CA GLN A 57 5.47 10.50 6.26
C GLN A 57 6.87 10.80 6.83
N PRO A 58 7.83 11.38 6.09
CA PRO A 58 9.13 11.76 6.64
C PRO A 58 9.04 12.82 7.74
N ILE A 59 8.12 13.80 7.61
CA ILE A 59 7.93 14.85 8.61
C ILE A 59 7.44 14.23 9.92
N TRP A 60 6.40 13.39 9.86
CA TRP A 60 5.87 12.70 11.04
C TRP A 60 6.89 11.72 11.65
N GLY A 61 7.66 11.01 10.82
CA GLY A 61 8.75 10.15 11.26
C GLY A 61 9.82 10.95 12.01
N TYR A 62 10.26 12.08 11.46
CA TYR A 62 11.19 13.00 12.12
C TYR A 62 10.65 13.50 13.47
N LEU A 63 9.37 13.89 13.52
CA LEU A 63 8.75 14.33 14.77
C LEU A 63 8.68 13.20 15.79
N ALA A 64 8.36 11.97 15.36
CA ALA A 64 8.31 10.80 16.24
C ALA A 64 9.68 10.47 16.86
N ASP A 65 10.74 10.61 16.08
CA ASP A 65 12.11 10.39 16.55
C ASP A 65 12.62 11.57 17.40
N LYS A 66 12.38 12.81 16.97
CA LYS A 66 12.80 14.02 17.69
C LYS A 66 12.24 14.12 19.11
N TYR A 67 10.95 13.82 19.25
CA TYR A 67 10.29 13.87 20.56
C TYR A 67 10.37 12.54 21.31
N SER A 68 10.98 11.51 20.74
CA SER A 68 11.13 10.16 21.32
C SER A 68 9.82 9.63 21.93
N ASN A 69 8.69 9.92 21.30
CA ASN A 69 7.36 9.59 21.81
C ASN A 69 6.40 9.19 20.68
N LYS A 70 6.63 8.00 20.14
CA LYS A 70 5.81 7.43 19.06
C LYS A 70 4.34 7.29 19.46
N ARG A 71 4.08 7.00 20.75
CA ARG A 71 2.71 6.94 21.33
C ARG A 71 1.98 8.26 21.14
N LYS A 72 2.59 9.38 21.54
CA LYS A 72 1.99 10.72 21.42
C LYS A 72 1.72 11.09 19.96
N ILE A 73 2.66 10.80 19.07
CA ILE A 73 2.51 11.06 17.62
C ILE A 73 1.34 10.26 17.05
N LEU A 74 1.19 8.97 17.39
CA LEU A 74 0.05 8.16 16.96
C LEU A 74 -1.28 8.71 17.45
N ILE A 75 -1.35 9.16 18.71
CA ILE A 75 -2.56 9.76 19.27
C ILE A 75 -2.93 11.05 18.52
N ILE A 76 -1.96 11.94 18.25
CA ILE A 76 -2.19 13.18 17.50
C ILE A 76 -2.64 12.86 16.07
N ALA A 77 -2.00 11.91 15.39
CA ALA A 77 -2.36 11.51 14.04
C ALA A 77 -3.77 10.91 13.99
N LEU A 78 -4.14 10.03 14.93
CA LEU A 78 -5.48 9.44 15.03
C LEU A 78 -6.55 10.50 15.33
N ALA A 79 -6.28 11.44 16.26
CA ALA A 79 -7.18 12.56 16.53
C ALA A 79 -7.36 13.44 15.28
N GLY A 80 -6.26 13.71 14.56
CA GLY A 80 -6.30 14.41 13.28
C GLY A 80 -7.11 13.66 12.22
N CYS A 81 -7.03 12.33 12.16
CA CYS A 81 -7.87 11.50 11.29
C CYS A 81 -9.35 11.69 11.61
N VAL A 82 -9.74 11.61 12.90
CA VAL A 82 -11.15 11.81 13.32
C VAL A 82 -11.67 13.17 12.90
N LEU A 83 -10.89 14.23 13.09
CA LEU A 83 -11.34 15.58 12.77
C LEU A 83 -11.34 15.86 11.27
N SER A 84 -10.30 15.41 10.56
CA SER A 84 -10.13 15.74 9.14
C SER A 84 -11.11 15.03 8.23
N VAL A 85 -11.55 13.80 8.56
CA VAL A 85 -12.44 13.04 7.67
C VAL A 85 -13.77 13.72 7.42
N TYR A 86 -14.28 14.49 8.40
CA TYR A 86 -15.54 15.23 8.24
C TYR A 86 -15.46 16.39 7.22
N SER A 87 -14.24 16.83 6.87
CA SER A 87 -14.09 17.79 5.77
C SER A 87 -14.57 17.20 4.43
N LEU A 88 -14.48 15.87 4.24
CA LEU A 88 -15.00 15.19 3.05
C LEU A 88 -16.53 15.22 2.98
N MET A 89 -17.24 15.28 4.11
CA MET A 89 -18.71 15.41 4.12
C MET A 89 -19.17 16.80 3.68
N LEU A 90 -18.36 17.82 3.96
CA LEU A 90 -18.65 19.21 3.65
C LEU A 90 -18.10 19.63 2.29
N ALA A 91 -17.23 18.82 1.69
CA ALA A 91 -16.59 19.15 0.43
C ALA A 91 -17.54 18.95 -0.74
N GLY A 92 -17.59 19.95 -1.64
CA GLY A 92 -18.28 19.91 -2.91
C GLY A 92 -17.40 20.40 -4.04
N GLY A 93 -17.34 19.67 -5.15
CA GLY A 93 -16.49 19.98 -6.28
C GLY A 93 -15.00 19.67 -6.06
N PHE A 94 -14.25 19.69 -7.15
CA PHE A 94 -12.87 19.20 -7.20
C PHE A 94 -11.91 19.85 -6.19
N TRP A 95 -11.94 21.18 -6.05
CA TRP A 95 -10.97 21.90 -5.21
C TRP A 95 -11.15 21.63 -3.72
N LEU A 96 -12.40 21.65 -3.23
CA LEU A 96 -12.67 21.38 -1.82
C LEU A 96 -12.41 19.91 -1.47
N VAL A 97 -12.77 18.99 -2.36
CA VAL A 97 -12.45 17.57 -2.20
C VAL A 97 -10.94 17.35 -2.17
N SER A 98 -10.18 17.98 -3.07
CA SER A 98 -8.72 17.86 -3.11
C SER A 98 -8.06 18.40 -1.84
N MET A 99 -8.51 19.55 -1.33
CA MET A 99 -8.02 20.10 -0.05
C MET A 99 -8.34 19.18 1.13
N SER A 100 -9.55 18.62 1.16
CA SER A 100 -9.97 17.67 2.20
C SER A 100 -9.14 16.38 2.16
N ILE A 101 -8.85 15.86 0.97
CA ILE A 101 -7.98 14.69 0.80
C ILE A 101 -6.55 14.98 1.29
N ILE A 102 -5.98 16.12 0.96
CA ILE A 102 -4.66 16.52 1.47
C ILE A 102 -4.67 16.56 3.01
N LEU A 103 -5.71 17.16 3.60
CA LEU A 103 -5.85 17.22 5.06
C LEU A 103 -5.96 15.84 5.69
N VAL A 104 -6.83 14.96 5.16
CA VAL A 104 -6.98 13.58 5.64
C VAL A 104 -5.67 12.80 5.50
N MET A 105 -5.01 12.89 4.33
CA MET A 105 -3.76 12.16 4.08
C MET A 105 -2.60 12.65 4.95
N THR A 106 -2.58 13.91 5.34
CA THR A 106 -1.58 14.45 6.26
C THR A 106 -1.57 13.69 7.59
N PHE A 107 -2.73 13.33 8.11
CA PHE A 107 -2.83 12.60 9.37
C PHE A 107 -2.88 11.08 9.21
N LEU A 108 -3.41 10.59 8.09
CA LEU A 108 -3.52 9.14 7.82
C LEU A 108 -2.17 8.51 7.46
N SER A 109 -1.36 9.20 6.65
CA SER A 109 -0.13 8.63 6.09
C SER A 109 0.90 8.13 7.12
N PRO A 110 1.08 8.75 8.31
CA PRO A 110 2.02 8.28 9.31
C PRO A 110 1.53 7.05 10.10
N LEU A 111 0.25 6.72 10.07
CA LEU A 111 -0.31 5.70 10.97
C LEU A 111 0.39 4.37 10.84
N VAL A 112 0.60 3.86 9.62
CA VAL A 112 1.25 2.56 9.40
C VAL A 112 2.72 2.57 9.83
N PRO A 113 3.59 3.45 9.28
CA PRO A 113 5.02 3.40 9.62
C PRO A 113 5.30 3.73 11.09
N VAL A 114 4.53 4.63 11.73
CA VAL A 114 4.72 4.94 13.15
C VAL A 114 4.19 3.81 14.03
N THR A 115 3.10 3.12 13.64
CA THR A 115 2.62 1.92 14.35
C THR A 115 3.64 0.78 14.28
N ASP A 116 4.24 0.54 13.12
CA ASP A 116 5.31 -0.44 12.96
C ASP A 116 6.51 -0.09 13.87
N ALA A 117 6.97 1.17 13.85
CA ALA A 117 8.05 1.65 14.70
C ALA A 117 7.71 1.55 16.20
N TYR A 118 6.48 1.84 16.60
CA TYR A 118 5.99 1.69 17.97
C TYR A 118 5.98 0.22 18.41
N CYS A 119 5.52 -0.69 17.53
CA CYS A 119 5.55 -2.12 17.80
C CYS A 119 6.98 -2.66 17.96
N PHE A 120 7.93 -2.23 17.11
CA PHE A 120 9.33 -2.61 17.28
C PHE A 120 9.93 -2.08 18.58
N ALA A 121 9.53 -0.89 19.03
CA ALA A 121 9.96 -0.33 20.32
C ALA A 121 9.39 -1.15 21.49
N LEU A 122 8.10 -1.52 21.45
CA LEU A 122 7.47 -2.41 22.41
C LEU A 122 8.17 -3.78 22.47
N ASN A 123 8.50 -4.35 21.30
CA ASN A 123 9.18 -5.64 21.25
C ASN A 123 10.60 -5.60 21.82
N ARG A 124 11.31 -4.49 21.64
CA ARG A 124 12.64 -4.30 22.27
C ARG A 124 12.57 -4.23 23.79
N HIS A 125 11.48 -3.65 24.33
CA HIS A 125 11.32 -3.45 25.77
C HIS A 125 10.76 -4.68 26.49
N TYR A 126 9.71 -5.29 25.94
CA TYR A 126 9.01 -6.41 26.58
C TYR A 126 9.40 -7.79 26.05
N GLY A 127 9.94 -7.87 24.83
CA GLY A 127 10.26 -9.12 24.14
C GLY A 127 9.04 -9.97 23.76
N GLY A 128 9.29 -11.08 23.06
CA GLY A 128 8.28 -12.12 22.80
C GLY A 128 7.19 -11.78 21.79
N PHE A 129 7.32 -10.72 21.02
CA PHE A 129 6.37 -10.33 19.99
C PHE A 129 6.87 -10.76 18.59
N GLU A 130 6.04 -11.52 17.88
CA GLU A 130 6.28 -11.86 16.48
C GLU A 130 5.63 -10.80 15.58
N TYR A 131 6.44 -9.95 14.95
CA TYR A 131 5.95 -8.89 14.05
C TYR A 131 5.03 -9.41 12.95
N GLY A 132 5.31 -10.60 12.41
CA GLY A 132 4.47 -11.22 11.38
C GLY A 132 3.01 -11.43 11.81
N ARG A 133 2.77 -11.79 13.08
CA ARG A 133 1.41 -11.95 13.62
C ARG A 133 0.66 -10.63 13.69
N PHE A 134 1.34 -9.55 14.09
CA PHE A 134 0.70 -8.22 14.14
C PHE A 134 0.39 -7.71 12.74
N ARG A 135 1.30 -7.89 11.80
CA ARG A 135 1.09 -7.51 10.41
C ARG A 135 -0.10 -8.26 9.79
N LEU A 136 -0.26 -9.54 10.13
CA LEU A 136 -1.41 -10.36 9.74
C LEU A 136 -2.72 -9.79 10.28
N MET A 137 -2.75 -9.38 11.57
CA MET A 137 -3.93 -8.73 12.16
C MET A 137 -4.27 -7.41 11.44
N GLY A 138 -3.27 -6.66 10.98
CA GLY A 138 -3.47 -5.50 10.13
C GLY A 138 -4.18 -5.86 8.82
N SER A 139 -3.68 -6.85 8.09
CA SER A 139 -4.33 -7.30 6.85
C SER A 139 -5.76 -7.78 7.07
N LEU A 140 -6.03 -8.50 8.17
CA LEU A 140 -7.38 -8.89 8.55
C LEU A 140 -8.26 -7.68 8.89
N GLY A 141 -7.72 -6.69 9.60
CA GLY A 141 -8.41 -5.44 9.92
C GLY A 141 -8.82 -4.69 8.66
N PHE A 142 -7.90 -4.48 7.73
CA PHE A 142 -8.19 -3.89 6.43
C PHE A 142 -9.28 -4.67 5.68
N ALA A 143 -9.12 -5.99 5.54
CA ALA A 143 -10.03 -6.85 4.80
C ALA A 143 -11.46 -6.81 5.36
N LEU A 144 -11.61 -7.12 6.65
CA LEU A 144 -12.91 -7.20 7.29
C LEU A 144 -13.61 -5.85 7.35
N VAL A 145 -12.86 -4.78 7.66
CA VAL A 145 -13.44 -3.44 7.73
C VAL A 145 -13.80 -2.92 6.36
N ALA A 146 -13.01 -3.19 5.30
CA ALA A 146 -13.40 -2.84 3.93
C ALA A 146 -14.69 -3.56 3.50
N LEU A 147 -14.81 -4.85 3.80
CA LEU A 147 -16.03 -5.62 3.52
C LEU A 147 -17.26 -5.04 4.25
N LEU A 148 -17.13 -4.79 5.55
CA LEU A 148 -18.22 -4.22 6.36
C LEU A 148 -18.59 -2.81 5.92
N THR A 149 -17.59 -1.98 5.59
CA THR A 149 -17.81 -0.61 5.10
C THR A 149 -18.55 -0.61 3.77
N GLY A 150 -18.18 -1.48 2.82
CA GLY A 150 -18.86 -1.60 1.54
C GLY A 150 -20.34 -1.98 1.70
N TRP A 151 -20.61 -2.97 2.57
CA TRP A 151 -21.98 -3.35 2.91
C TRP A 151 -22.75 -2.19 3.56
N ALA A 152 -22.14 -1.50 4.52
CA ALA A 152 -22.75 -0.39 5.24
C ALA A 152 -23.04 0.81 4.31
N VAL A 153 -22.10 1.16 3.42
CA VAL A 153 -22.27 2.23 2.43
C VAL A 153 -23.42 1.93 1.46
N ARG A 154 -23.60 0.67 1.07
CA ARG A 154 -24.73 0.25 0.25
C ARG A 154 -26.07 0.49 0.93
N GLN A 155 -26.18 0.27 2.25
CA GLN A 155 -27.42 0.38 3.01
C GLN A 155 -27.74 1.82 3.44
N TRP A 156 -26.73 2.59 3.86
CA TRP A 156 -26.91 3.87 4.52
C TRP A 156 -26.23 5.05 3.83
N GLY A 157 -25.58 4.83 2.69
CA GLY A 157 -24.88 5.88 1.95
C GLY A 157 -23.44 6.08 2.37
N MET A 158 -22.71 6.93 1.61
CA MET A 158 -21.27 7.12 1.75
C MET A 158 -20.85 7.69 3.11
N GLU A 159 -21.71 8.45 3.76
CA GLU A 159 -21.40 9.12 5.04
C GLU A 159 -21.06 8.10 6.16
N VAL A 160 -21.65 6.90 6.11
CA VAL A 160 -21.37 5.86 7.10
C VAL A 160 -19.89 5.42 7.08
N ALA A 161 -19.22 5.51 5.92
CA ALA A 161 -17.79 5.22 5.84
C ALA A 161 -16.96 6.16 6.71
N TRP A 162 -17.34 7.44 6.77
CA TRP A 162 -16.66 8.44 7.62
C TRP A 162 -16.89 8.20 9.11
N TYR A 163 -18.10 7.75 9.49
CA TYR A 163 -18.37 7.36 10.87
C TYR A 163 -17.59 6.12 11.27
N LEU A 164 -17.52 5.09 10.39
CA LEU A 164 -16.72 3.89 10.65
C LEU A 164 -15.22 4.21 10.71
N TYR A 165 -14.73 5.08 9.82
CA TYR A 165 -13.35 5.58 9.85
C TYR A 165 -13.03 6.25 11.19
N SER A 166 -13.91 7.13 11.67
CA SER A 166 -13.77 7.81 12.96
C SER A 166 -13.83 6.82 14.12
N ALA A 167 -14.76 5.85 14.09
CA ALA A 167 -14.89 4.82 15.12
C ALA A 167 -13.64 3.94 15.22
N MET A 168 -13.08 3.51 14.06
CA MET A 168 -11.82 2.75 14.04
C MET A 168 -10.64 3.58 14.56
N SER A 169 -10.57 4.87 14.20
CA SER A 169 -9.52 5.78 14.66
C SER A 169 -9.61 6.01 16.19
N LEU A 170 -10.80 6.23 16.71
CA LEU A 170 -11.04 6.38 18.15
C LEU A 170 -10.72 5.08 18.90
N TYR A 171 -11.12 3.93 18.37
CA TYR A 171 -10.82 2.63 18.96
C TYR A 171 -9.30 2.38 19.02
N ALA A 172 -8.58 2.65 17.93
CA ALA A 172 -7.12 2.60 17.91
C ALA A 172 -6.49 3.52 18.96
N MET A 173 -7.01 4.76 19.09
CA MET A 173 -6.54 5.74 20.06
C MET A 173 -6.74 5.26 21.50
N VAL A 174 -7.90 4.70 21.83
CA VAL A 174 -8.20 4.13 23.16
C VAL A 174 -7.26 2.97 23.48
N LEU A 175 -7.01 2.07 22.53
CA LEU A 175 -6.06 0.98 22.69
C LEU A 175 -4.64 1.47 22.98
N ILE A 176 -4.16 2.45 22.22
CA ILE A 176 -2.82 3.04 22.40
C ILE A 176 -2.72 3.76 23.75
N LEU A 177 -3.78 4.46 24.17
CA LEU A 177 -3.85 5.08 25.50
C LEU A 177 -3.81 4.05 26.62
N SER A 178 -4.35 2.85 26.42
CA SER A 178 -4.35 1.76 27.40
C SER A 178 -3.00 1.02 27.51
N ILE A 179 -2.03 1.32 26.64
CA ILE A 179 -0.67 0.77 26.68
C ILE A 179 0.24 1.80 27.32
N ASP A 180 0.68 1.52 28.56
CA ASP A 180 1.58 2.41 29.28
C ASP A 180 3.05 2.14 28.89
N PHE A 181 3.44 2.69 27.74
CA PHE A 181 4.81 2.59 27.20
C PHE A 181 5.18 3.86 26.43
N THR A 182 6.33 4.43 26.76
CA THR A 182 6.92 5.55 26.05
C THR A 182 8.34 5.15 25.61
N ASP A 183 8.62 5.23 24.33
CA ASP A 183 9.96 4.92 23.79
C ASP A 183 10.91 6.08 24.08
N ALA A 184 12.00 5.81 24.79
CA ALA A 184 13.01 6.79 25.16
C ALA A 184 14.22 6.82 24.21
N ASN A 185 14.27 5.94 23.20
CA ASN A 185 15.43 5.85 22.30
C ASN A 185 15.25 6.72 21.05
N PRO A 186 16.14 7.72 20.81
CA PRO A 186 16.17 8.46 19.55
C PRO A 186 16.51 7.51 18.38
N GLY A 187 15.84 7.69 17.26
CA GLY A 187 16.07 6.91 16.04
C GLY A 187 17.49 7.13 15.48
N ILE A 188 17.95 6.15 14.71
CA ILE A 188 19.27 6.21 14.07
C ILE A 188 19.19 7.13 12.85
N THR A 189 19.97 8.23 12.85
CA THR A 189 20.09 9.14 11.70
C THR A 189 20.90 8.48 10.57
N VAL A 190 20.33 8.41 9.37
CA VAL A 190 20.99 7.88 8.17
C VAL A 190 21.81 8.97 7.49
N ARG A 191 23.09 8.70 7.14
CA ARG A 191 23.98 9.61 6.39
C ARG A 191 23.79 9.50 4.87
N HIS A 192 23.75 10.63 4.16
CA HIS A 192 23.46 10.77 2.72
C HIS A 192 24.57 10.38 1.72
N THR A 193 25.69 9.76 2.15
CA THR A 193 26.95 9.82 1.41
C THR A 193 27.14 8.83 0.23
N ASP A 194 26.25 7.86 -0.02
CA ASP A 194 26.53 6.78 -1.00
C ASP A 194 25.50 6.57 -2.12
N MET A 195 24.55 7.50 -2.30
CA MET A 195 23.47 7.36 -3.29
C MET A 195 23.96 7.27 -4.75
N LYS A 196 25.01 8.04 -5.10
CA LYS A 196 25.53 8.11 -6.48
C LYS A 196 25.96 6.73 -7.02
N ARG A 197 26.51 5.86 -6.16
CA ARG A 197 27.01 4.53 -6.55
C ARG A 197 25.88 3.54 -6.92
N LEU A 198 24.69 3.70 -6.34
CA LEU A 198 23.52 2.89 -6.70
C LEU A 198 23.00 3.27 -8.09
N PHE A 199 22.95 4.57 -8.40
CA PHE A 199 22.45 5.08 -9.69
C PHE A 199 23.39 4.85 -10.87
N THR A 200 24.65 4.48 -10.65
CA THR A 200 25.59 4.14 -11.72
C THR A 200 25.57 2.66 -12.09
N ASN A 201 24.91 1.80 -11.30
CA ASN A 201 24.82 0.38 -11.59
C ASN A 201 23.66 0.06 -12.56
N PRO A 202 23.94 -0.37 -13.82
CA PRO A 202 22.90 -0.61 -14.81
C PRO A 202 21.91 -1.70 -14.39
N LYS A 203 22.33 -2.68 -13.58
CA LYS A 203 21.45 -3.73 -13.07
C LYS A 203 20.41 -3.15 -12.10
N VAL A 204 20.82 -2.24 -11.21
CA VAL A 204 19.94 -1.54 -10.29
C VAL A 204 18.98 -0.64 -11.04
N MET A 205 19.45 0.06 -12.09
CA MET A 205 18.60 0.92 -12.92
C MET A 205 17.54 0.12 -13.69
N LEU A 206 17.89 -1.03 -14.26
CA LEU A 206 16.91 -1.91 -14.94
C LEU A 206 15.85 -2.43 -13.95
N LEU A 207 16.26 -2.82 -12.73
CA LEU A 207 15.33 -3.24 -11.71
C LEU A 207 14.38 -2.11 -11.31
N LEU A 208 14.93 -0.93 -11.01
CA LEU A 208 14.13 0.24 -10.61
C LEU A 208 13.18 0.70 -11.73
N GLY A 209 13.62 0.63 -13.00
CA GLY A 209 12.76 0.86 -14.15
C GLY A 209 11.61 -0.13 -14.24
N ALA A 210 11.88 -1.42 -14.01
CA ALA A 210 10.83 -2.44 -13.98
C ALA A 210 9.87 -2.23 -12.80
N VAL A 211 10.37 -1.87 -11.61
CA VAL A 211 9.56 -1.53 -10.43
C VAL A 211 8.68 -0.32 -10.73
N LEU A 212 9.23 0.74 -11.32
CA LEU A 212 8.49 1.94 -11.69
C LEU A 212 7.35 1.61 -12.66
N LEU A 213 7.64 0.90 -13.77
CA LEU A 213 6.63 0.51 -14.74
C LEU A 213 5.53 -0.37 -14.11
N THR A 214 5.92 -1.32 -13.27
CA THR A 214 4.94 -2.17 -12.57
C THR A 214 4.03 -1.33 -11.68
N HIS A 215 4.59 -0.34 -10.95
CA HIS A 215 3.80 0.49 -10.05
C HIS A 215 2.99 1.58 -10.77
N ILE A 216 3.31 1.93 -12.02
CA ILE A 216 2.39 2.67 -12.89
C ILE A 216 1.10 1.85 -13.07
N ALA A 217 1.22 0.57 -13.40
CA ALA A 217 0.05 -0.28 -13.58
C ALA A 217 -0.68 -0.57 -12.26
N VAL A 218 0.06 -0.86 -11.18
CA VAL A 218 -0.50 -1.13 -9.85
C VAL A 218 -1.23 0.09 -9.27
N GLY A 219 -0.65 1.30 -9.39
CA GLY A 219 -1.28 2.53 -8.93
C GLY A 219 -2.59 2.81 -9.66
N SER A 220 -2.56 2.76 -11.01
CA SER A 220 -3.75 2.93 -11.82
C SER A 220 -4.83 1.87 -11.50
N ASN A 221 -4.45 0.59 -11.38
CA ASN A 221 -5.38 -0.47 -10.97
C ASN A 221 -5.99 -0.18 -9.58
N GLY A 222 -5.18 0.20 -8.61
CA GLY A 222 -5.64 0.47 -7.24
C GLY A 222 -6.65 1.60 -7.18
N SER A 223 -6.48 2.64 -7.99
CA SER A 223 -7.37 3.79 -8.05
C SER A 223 -8.63 3.54 -8.87
N TYR A 224 -8.57 2.75 -9.95
CA TYR A 224 -9.68 2.65 -10.90
C TYR A 224 -10.37 1.29 -10.96
N ILE A 225 -9.97 0.31 -10.14
CA ILE A 225 -10.61 -1.02 -10.11
C ILE A 225 -12.10 -0.95 -9.71
N ALA A 226 -12.49 0.06 -8.93
CA ALA A 226 -13.89 0.30 -8.58
C ALA A 226 -14.74 0.63 -9.82
N LEU A 227 -14.17 1.35 -10.81
CA LEU A 227 -14.85 1.62 -12.09
C LEU A 227 -15.05 0.35 -12.91
N LEU A 228 -14.07 -0.58 -12.91
CA LEU A 228 -14.22 -1.88 -13.55
C LEU A 228 -15.32 -2.69 -12.87
N MET A 229 -15.36 -2.66 -11.53
CA MET A 229 -16.41 -3.33 -10.76
C MET A 229 -17.80 -2.83 -11.17
N GLU A 230 -17.97 -1.51 -11.26
CA GLU A 230 -19.23 -0.88 -11.67
C GLU A 230 -19.58 -1.18 -13.14
N ALA A 231 -18.60 -1.06 -14.05
CA ALA A 231 -18.79 -1.36 -15.48
C ALA A 231 -19.20 -2.82 -15.75
N THR A 232 -18.91 -3.74 -14.81
CA THR A 232 -19.27 -5.16 -14.90
C THR A 232 -20.50 -5.54 -14.07
N GLY A 233 -21.27 -4.53 -13.60
CA GLY A 233 -22.53 -4.73 -12.88
C GLY A 233 -22.37 -4.93 -11.37
N GLY A 234 -21.20 -4.65 -10.81
CA GLY A 234 -20.99 -4.62 -9.37
C GLY A 234 -21.47 -3.31 -8.74
N ASP A 235 -21.62 -3.30 -7.43
CA ASP A 235 -21.96 -2.11 -6.64
C ASP A 235 -20.90 -1.84 -5.55
N VAL A 236 -21.14 -0.84 -4.71
CA VAL A 236 -20.21 -0.44 -3.65
C VAL A 236 -19.93 -1.55 -2.63
N ALA A 237 -20.89 -2.44 -2.35
CA ALA A 237 -20.66 -3.58 -1.47
C ALA A 237 -19.68 -4.58 -2.09
N HIS A 238 -19.75 -4.76 -3.41
CA HIS A 238 -18.81 -5.62 -4.13
C HIS A 238 -17.40 -5.02 -4.19
N ILE A 239 -17.24 -3.69 -4.11
CA ILE A 239 -15.92 -3.05 -3.94
C ILE A 239 -15.30 -3.48 -2.60
N GLY A 240 -16.08 -3.48 -1.51
CA GLY A 240 -15.62 -3.99 -0.22
C GLY A 240 -15.21 -5.46 -0.27
N LEU A 241 -16.02 -6.30 -0.93
CA LEU A 241 -15.70 -7.72 -1.14
C LEU A 241 -14.42 -7.91 -1.96
N LEU A 242 -14.22 -7.14 -3.01
CA LEU A 242 -13.02 -7.17 -3.85
C LEU A 242 -11.78 -6.93 -3.02
N TRP A 243 -11.75 -5.87 -2.22
CA TRP A 243 -10.60 -5.55 -1.38
C TRP A 243 -10.40 -6.55 -0.24
N PHE A 244 -11.47 -7.16 0.27
CA PHE A 244 -11.38 -8.29 1.19
C PHE A 244 -10.64 -9.48 0.53
N ILE A 245 -11.03 -9.86 -0.68
CA ILE A 245 -10.38 -10.96 -1.43
C ILE A 245 -8.91 -10.63 -1.76
N VAL A 246 -8.62 -9.39 -2.16
CA VAL A 246 -7.25 -8.89 -2.36
C VAL A 246 -6.40 -9.14 -1.12
N ALA A 247 -6.83 -8.64 0.03
CA ALA A 247 -6.05 -8.74 1.26
C ALA A 247 -5.88 -10.20 1.75
N ILE A 248 -6.94 -11.03 1.67
CA ILE A 248 -6.86 -12.44 2.06
C ILE A 248 -5.94 -13.23 1.11
N SER A 249 -5.94 -12.92 -0.19
CA SER A 249 -5.10 -13.61 -1.17
C SER A 249 -3.59 -13.41 -0.93
N GLU A 250 -3.20 -12.31 -0.26
CA GLU A 250 -1.79 -12.01 0.05
C GLU A 250 -1.25 -12.82 1.23
N LEU A 251 -2.11 -13.27 2.15
CA LEU A 251 -1.69 -13.91 3.40
C LEU A 251 -0.82 -15.15 3.20
N PRO A 252 -1.15 -16.13 2.34
CA PRO A 252 -0.31 -17.32 2.15
C PRO A 252 1.11 -16.94 1.69
N PHE A 253 1.22 -15.94 0.83
CA PHE A 253 2.50 -15.53 0.25
C PHE A 253 3.37 -14.75 1.24
N LEU A 254 2.77 -14.05 2.21
CA LEU A 254 3.51 -13.46 3.32
C LEU A 254 4.18 -14.52 4.20
N PHE A 255 3.54 -15.69 4.41
CA PHE A 255 4.11 -16.78 5.19
C PHE A 255 5.20 -17.56 4.43
N TYR A 256 4.94 -17.88 3.16
CA TYR A 256 5.83 -18.74 2.37
C TYR A 256 6.85 -17.96 1.52
N GLY A 257 6.86 -16.64 1.57
CA GLY A 257 7.63 -15.78 0.66
C GLY A 257 9.13 -16.07 0.64
N ALA A 258 9.76 -16.21 1.81
CA ALA A 258 11.18 -16.54 1.90
C ALA A 258 11.50 -17.93 1.28
N HIS A 259 10.61 -18.90 1.42
CA HIS A 259 10.74 -20.23 0.80
C HIS A 259 10.62 -20.13 -0.73
N LEU A 260 9.67 -19.36 -1.23
CA LEU A 260 9.47 -19.14 -2.66
C LEU A 260 10.67 -18.47 -3.31
N VAL A 261 11.26 -17.45 -2.66
CA VAL A 261 12.47 -16.79 -3.17
C VAL A 261 13.65 -17.76 -3.20
N ARG A 262 13.81 -18.62 -2.20
CA ARG A 262 14.86 -19.67 -2.19
C ARG A 262 14.65 -20.68 -3.32
N PHE A 263 13.42 -21.12 -3.55
CA PHE A 263 13.09 -22.17 -4.52
C PHE A 263 13.22 -21.67 -5.96
N PHE A 264 12.61 -20.56 -6.30
CA PHE A 264 12.60 -20.02 -7.66
C PHE A 264 13.80 -19.13 -7.98
N GLY A 265 14.37 -18.48 -6.97
CA GLY A 265 15.34 -17.39 -7.10
C GLY A 265 14.66 -16.06 -7.47
N GLU A 266 15.24 -14.94 -7.02
CA GLU A 266 14.62 -13.62 -7.06
C GLU A 266 14.22 -13.17 -8.49
N LEU A 267 15.10 -13.32 -9.49
CA LEU A 267 14.80 -12.87 -10.87
C LEU A 267 13.77 -13.75 -11.57
N ASN A 268 13.72 -15.07 -11.29
CA ASN A 268 12.68 -15.92 -11.84
C ASN A 268 11.33 -15.61 -11.20
N LEU A 269 11.32 -15.40 -9.88
CA LEU A 269 10.12 -15.02 -9.16
C LEU A 269 9.56 -13.69 -9.68
N PHE A 270 10.43 -12.73 -10.00
CA PHE A 270 10.04 -11.46 -10.58
C PHE A 270 9.40 -11.65 -11.98
N VAL A 271 10.02 -12.47 -12.83
CA VAL A 271 9.47 -12.80 -14.17
C VAL A 271 8.09 -13.45 -14.05
N ILE A 272 7.93 -14.43 -13.14
CA ILE A 272 6.64 -15.10 -12.90
C ILE A 272 5.59 -14.10 -12.42
N GLY A 273 5.93 -13.24 -11.46
CA GLY A 273 5.03 -12.20 -10.94
C GLY A 273 4.57 -11.22 -12.01
N LEU A 274 5.50 -10.74 -12.86
CA LEU A 274 5.17 -9.82 -13.97
C LEU A 274 4.34 -10.50 -15.06
N ALA A 275 4.66 -11.73 -15.44
CA ALA A 275 3.85 -12.48 -16.39
C ALA A 275 2.42 -12.70 -15.86
N ALA A 276 2.30 -12.96 -14.58
CA ALA A 276 1.00 -13.06 -13.91
C ALA A 276 0.25 -11.71 -13.86
N PHE A 277 0.94 -10.56 -13.69
CA PHE A 277 0.33 -9.24 -13.82
C PHE A 277 -0.20 -8.98 -15.23
N VAL A 278 0.58 -9.32 -16.27
CA VAL A 278 0.12 -9.20 -17.67
C VAL A 278 -1.16 -10.02 -17.87
N LEU A 279 -1.15 -11.29 -17.46
CA LEU A 279 -2.33 -12.16 -17.56
C LEU A 279 -3.53 -11.59 -16.79
N ARG A 280 -3.32 -11.15 -15.54
CA ARG A 280 -4.38 -10.59 -14.69
C ARG A 280 -5.02 -9.36 -15.33
N TYR A 281 -4.24 -8.43 -15.88
CA TYR A 281 -4.78 -7.24 -16.52
C TYR A 281 -5.45 -7.54 -17.86
N LEU A 282 -4.95 -8.50 -18.63
CA LEU A 282 -5.65 -9.00 -19.81
C LEU A 282 -6.99 -9.65 -19.45
N LEU A 283 -7.04 -10.46 -18.40
CA LEU A 283 -8.30 -11.05 -17.90
C LEU A 283 -9.28 -9.95 -17.46
N ASN A 284 -8.82 -8.93 -16.72
CA ASN A 284 -9.65 -7.79 -16.33
C ASN A 284 -10.18 -7.02 -17.55
N SER A 285 -9.43 -6.93 -18.65
CA SER A 285 -9.83 -6.19 -19.86
C SER A 285 -10.94 -6.86 -20.66
N VAL A 286 -11.23 -8.13 -20.42
CA VAL A 286 -12.27 -8.89 -21.12
C VAL A 286 -13.42 -9.34 -20.21
N CYS A 287 -13.39 -8.92 -18.93
CA CYS A 287 -14.42 -9.29 -17.95
C CYS A 287 -15.76 -8.67 -18.29
N THR A 288 -16.83 -9.48 -18.22
CA THR A 288 -18.22 -9.04 -18.41
C THR A 288 -19.06 -9.13 -17.13
N SER A 289 -18.49 -9.65 -16.04
CA SER A 289 -19.18 -9.86 -14.77
C SER A 289 -18.31 -9.46 -13.59
N TYR A 290 -18.89 -8.78 -12.61
CA TYR A 290 -18.20 -8.43 -11.37
C TYR A 290 -17.69 -9.66 -10.59
N VAL A 291 -18.37 -10.81 -10.71
CA VAL A 291 -17.94 -12.07 -10.09
C VAL A 291 -16.58 -12.51 -10.65
N ALA A 292 -16.41 -12.40 -11.99
CA ALA A 292 -15.12 -12.68 -12.63
C ALA A 292 -14.05 -11.70 -12.18
N VAL A 293 -14.36 -10.39 -12.06
CA VAL A 293 -13.43 -9.38 -11.55
C VAL A 293 -12.98 -9.74 -10.14
N VAL A 294 -13.90 -10.09 -9.22
CA VAL A 294 -13.57 -10.52 -7.84
C VAL A 294 -12.69 -11.79 -7.84
N ALA A 295 -13.04 -12.79 -8.66
CA ALA A 295 -12.26 -14.04 -8.75
C ALA A 295 -10.82 -13.80 -9.24
N ILE A 296 -10.63 -12.91 -10.23
CA ILE A 296 -9.31 -12.55 -10.73
C ILE A 296 -8.46 -11.89 -9.64
N GLN A 297 -9.06 -11.21 -8.66
CA GLN A 297 -8.29 -10.62 -7.55
C GLN A 297 -7.60 -11.66 -6.65
N LEU A 298 -7.99 -12.92 -6.67
CA LEU A 298 -7.21 -13.99 -6.04
C LEU A 298 -5.77 -14.07 -6.57
N MET A 299 -5.53 -13.60 -7.79
CA MET A 299 -4.19 -13.49 -8.37
C MET A 299 -3.31 -12.41 -7.70
N GLN A 300 -3.90 -11.47 -6.91
CA GLN A 300 -3.16 -10.39 -6.26
C GLN A 300 -2.04 -10.92 -5.37
N GLY A 301 -2.31 -11.98 -4.61
CA GLY A 301 -1.35 -12.53 -3.67
C GLY A 301 -0.02 -12.91 -4.34
N PHE A 302 -0.05 -13.65 -5.44
CA PHE A 302 1.20 -14.03 -6.11
C PHE A 302 1.71 -12.96 -7.09
N THR A 303 0.86 -12.13 -7.69
CA THR A 303 1.34 -11.03 -8.54
C THR A 303 2.12 -10.00 -7.72
N ALA A 304 1.50 -9.39 -6.72
CA ALA A 304 2.10 -8.33 -5.93
C ALA A 304 3.24 -8.83 -5.03
N MET A 305 3.04 -9.96 -4.33
CA MET A 305 4.03 -10.47 -3.40
C MET A 305 5.28 -10.98 -4.10
N PHE A 306 5.15 -11.65 -5.26
CA PHE A 306 6.31 -12.13 -6.00
C PHE A 306 7.17 -10.97 -6.50
N VAL A 307 6.56 -9.93 -7.05
CA VAL A 307 7.28 -8.74 -7.50
C VAL A 307 7.97 -8.03 -6.33
N LEU A 308 7.25 -7.81 -5.24
CA LEU A 308 7.77 -7.14 -4.04
C LEU A 308 8.97 -7.89 -3.45
N MET A 309 8.80 -9.19 -3.16
CA MET A 309 9.84 -10.00 -2.54
C MET A 309 11.07 -10.13 -3.44
N ALA A 310 10.85 -10.34 -4.74
CA ALA A 310 11.92 -10.44 -5.73
C ALA A 310 12.73 -9.14 -5.82
N ALA A 311 12.07 -7.99 -5.90
CA ALA A 311 12.73 -6.69 -5.98
C ALA A 311 13.54 -6.39 -4.73
N LEU A 312 12.97 -6.60 -3.55
CA LEU A 312 13.64 -6.35 -2.28
C LEU A 312 14.84 -7.28 -2.07
N GLU A 313 14.72 -8.58 -2.37
CA GLU A 313 15.81 -9.53 -2.23
C GLU A 313 16.95 -9.25 -3.21
N TYR A 314 16.63 -8.93 -4.46
CA TYR A 314 17.62 -8.54 -5.45
C TYR A 314 18.40 -7.28 -5.03
N LEU A 315 17.69 -6.25 -4.55
CA LEU A 315 18.32 -5.03 -4.04
C LEU A 315 19.18 -5.29 -2.81
N ASN A 316 18.73 -6.14 -1.87
CA ASN A 316 19.51 -6.56 -0.71
C ASN A 316 20.82 -7.23 -1.11
N ARG A 317 20.79 -8.07 -2.16
CA ARG A 317 21.98 -8.74 -2.69
C ARG A 317 22.94 -7.77 -3.38
N MET A 318 22.40 -6.77 -4.11
CA MET A 318 23.21 -5.81 -4.88
C MET A 318 23.77 -4.67 -4.04
N ALA A 319 23.15 -4.36 -2.91
CA ALA A 319 23.54 -3.26 -2.04
C ALA A 319 24.37 -3.78 -0.84
N PRO A 320 25.67 -3.44 -0.73
CA PRO A 320 26.47 -3.75 0.46
C PRO A 320 25.87 -3.14 1.73
N GLY A 321 26.10 -3.72 2.90
CA GLY A 321 25.38 -3.47 4.15
C GLY A 321 25.04 -2.01 4.49
N ARG A 322 25.96 -1.05 4.25
CA ARG A 322 25.72 0.39 4.47
C ARG A 322 24.76 1.03 3.45
N LEU A 323 24.65 0.46 2.24
CA LEU A 323 23.80 0.97 1.16
C LEU A 323 22.39 0.35 1.15
N ARG A 324 22.12 -0.65 1.98
CA ARG A 324 20.85 -1.36 2.01
C ARG A 324 19.67 -0.43 2.29
N THR A 325 19.79 0.45 3.28
CA THR A 325 18.73 1.42 3.61
C THR A 325 18.48 2.38 2.45
N VAL A 326 19.56 2.88 1.81
CA VAL A 326 19.45 3.77 0.63
C VAL A 326 18.76 3.05 -0.52
N ALA A 327 19.10 1.79 -0.80
CA ALA A 327 18.49 0.99 -1.86
C ALA A 327 16.99 0.80 -1.60
N MET A 328 16.58 0.53 -0.35
CA MET A 328 15.17 0.44 0.03
C MET A 328 14.42 1.77 -0.13
N THR A 329 15.06 2.90 0.22
CA THR A 329 14.48 4.22 0.03
C THR A 329 14.28 4.55 -1.45
N VAL A 330 15.27 4.22 -2.29
CA VAL A 330 15.17 4.43 -3.75
C VAL A 330 14.10 3.52 -4.38
N HIS A 331 13.98 2.27 -3.91
CA HIS A 331 12.87 1.39 -4.30
C HIS A 331 11.52 2.02 -3.93
N ALA A 332 11.36 2.48 -2.68
CA ALA A 332 10.12 3.12 -2.24
C ALA A 332 9.79 4.39 -3.06
N ALA A 333 10.82 5.16 -3.45
CA ALA A 333 10.65 6.31 -4.34
C ALA A 333 10.17 5.89 -5.73
N ALA A 334 10.72 4.80 -6.31
CA ALA A 334 10.28 4.27 -7.60
C ALA A 334 8.83 3.77 -7.53
N VAL A 335 8.44 3.12 -6.43
CA VAL A 335 7.05 2.70 -6.16
C VAL A 335 6.11 3.91 -6.11
N ALA A 336 6.46 4.93 -5.33
CA ALA A 336 5.63 6.13 -5.16
C ALA A 336 5.49 6.93 -6.46
N LEU A 337 6.59 7.13 -7.20
CA LEU A 337 6.59 7.79 -8.50
C LEU A 337 5.77 7.01 -9.53
N GLY A 338 5.95 5.69 -9.59
CA GLY A 338 5.15 4.83 -10.47
C GLY A 338 3.67 4.93 -10.17
N GLY A 339 3.29 4.83 -8.89
CA GLY A 339 1.90 4.99 -8.46
C GLY A 339 1.32 6.35 -8.83
N MET A 340 2.06 7.44 -8.61
CA MET A 340 1.63 8.79 -8.96
C MET A 340 1.42 8.94 -10.49
N ILE A 341 2.37 8.48 -11.30
CA ILE A 341 2.26 8.52 -12.77
C ILE A 341 1.07 7.66 -13.24
N GLY A 342 0.87 6.47 -12.64
CA GLY A 342 -0.24 5.59 -12.96
C GLY A 342 -1.61 6.19 -12.62
N ASN A 343 -1.70 6.84 -11.48
CA ASN A 343 -2.92 7.52 -11.04
C ASN A 343 -3.29 8.68 -11.98
N LEU A 344 -2.33 9.57 -12.26
CA LEU A 344 -2.53 10.70 -13.19
C LEU A 344 -2.82 10.20 -14.61
N GLY A 345 -1.95 9.33 -15.13
CA GLY A 345 -2.09 8.82 -16.50
C GLY A 345 -3.36 8.01 -16.70
N GLY A 346 -3.73 7.17 -15.73
CA GLY A 346 -4.97 6.41 -15.76
C GLY A 346 -6.20 7.30 -15.79
N GLY A 347 -6.24 8.36 -14.98
CA GLY A 347 -7.35 9.32 -14.97
C GLY A 347 -7.49 10.06 -16.30
N VAL A 348 -6.37 10.59 -16.84
CA VAL A 348 -6.37 11.26 -18.15
C VAL A 348 -6.78 10.30 -19.27
N LEU A 349 -6.28 9.07 -19.26
CA LEU A 349 -6.65 8.08 -20.29
C LEU A 349 -8.15 7.74 -20.25
N LEU A 350 -8.75 7.64 -19.08
CA LEU A 350 -10.17 7.33 -18.92
C LEU A 350 -11.13 8.39 -19.47
N GLU A 351 -10.64 9.62 -19.76
CA GLU A 351 -11.44 10.60 -20.50
C GLU A 351 -11.62 10.24 -21.98
N TYR A 352 -10.70 9.41 -22.53
CA TYR A 352 -10.68 9.08 -23.96
C TYR A 352 -10.95 7.62 -24.27
N VAL A 353 -10.73 6.73 -23.30
CA VAL A 353 -10.87 5.28 -23.48
C VAL A 353 -11.72 4.66 -22.37
N THR A 354 -12.28 3.48 -22.65
CA THR A 354 -13.04 2.71 -21.64
C THR A 354 -12.09 2.10 -20.60
N ILE A 355 -12.64 1.75 -19.44
CA ILE A 355 -11.88 1.05 -18.39
C ILE A 355 -11.25 -0.26 -18.90
N PHE A 356 -11.90 -0.97 -19.81
CA PHE A 356 -11.38 -2.20 -20.40
C PHE A 356 -10.12 -1.95 -21.23
N VAL A 357 -10.10 -0.87 -22.03
CA VAL A 357 -8.92 -0.46 -22.80
C VAL A 357 -7.79 0.01 -21.87
N LEU A 358 -8.12 0.70 -20.77
CA LEU A 358 -7.12 1.02 -19.75
C LEU A 358 -6.43 -0.25 -19.26
N TYR A 359 -7.14 -1.33 -18.95
CA TYR A 359 -6.53 -2.59 -18.53
C TYR A 359 -5.65 -3.24 -19.60
N GLN A 360 -5.97 -3.09 -20.89
CA GLN A 360 -5.07 -3.52 -21.97
C GLN A 360 -3.76 -2.72 -21.96
N ILE A 361 -3.83 -1.41 -21.76
CA ILE A 361 -2.65 -0.53 -21.64
C ILE A 361 -1.82 -0.94 -20.42
N LEU A 362 -2.44 -1.21 -19.26
CA LEU A 362 -1.75 -1.66 -18.06
C LEU A 362 -1.03 -3.02 -18.30
N ALA A 363 -1.64 -3.92 -19.06
CA ALA A 363 -1.00 -5.18 -19.44
C ALA A 363 0.25 -4.93 -20.31
N VAL A 364 0.19 -4.00 -21.28
CA VAL A 364 1.34 -3.61 -22.10
C VAL A 364 2.45 -2.98 -21.24
N VAL A 365 2.10 -2.12 -20.29
CA VAL A 365 3.08 -1.52 -19.35
C VAL A 365 3.77 -2.61 -18.51
N CYS A 366 3.03 -3.59 -17.99
CA CYS A 366 3.61 -4.73 -17.28
C CYS A 366 4.46 -5.63 -18.20
N ALA A 367 4.07 -5.81 -19.46
CA ALA A 367 4.89 -6.53 -20.45
C ALA A 367 6.22 -5.81 -20.73
N ALA A 368 6.23 -4.48 -20.79
CA ALA A 368 7.46 -3.68 -20.89
C ALA A 368 8.35 -3.88 -19.64
N ALA A 369 7.77 -3.88 -18.43
CA ALA A 369 8.50 -4.21 -17.20
C ALA A 369 9.10 -5.63 -17.26
N LEU A 370 8.35 -6.61 -17.78
CA LEU A 370 8.81 -7.99 -17.96
C LEU A 370 10.02 -8.06 -18.89
N VAL A 371 10.04 -7.29 -19.99
CA VAL A 371 11.19 -7.18 -20.90
C VAL A 371 12.41 -6.65 -20.17
N LEU A 372 12.27 -5.60 -19.34
CA LEU A 372 13.40 -5.06 -18.56
C LEU A 372 13.99 -6.11 -17.59
N VAL A 373 13.14 -6.87 -16.91
CA VAL A 373 13.60 -7.93 -15.99
C VAL A 373 14.24 -9.09 -16.76
N TYR A 374 13.74 -9.41 -17.95
CA TYR A 374 14.36 -10.42 -18.80
C TYR A 374 15.76 -10.01 -19.29
N VAL A 375 15.91 -8.73 -19.67
CA VAL A 375 17.24 -8.15 -20.01
C VAL A 375 18.14 -8.18 -18.78
N LEU A 376 17.65 -7.75 -17.61
CA LEU A 376 18.38 -7.81 -16.35
C LEU A 376 18.89 -9.24 -16.07
N LYS A 377 18.02 -10.24 -16.23
CA LYS A 377 18.36 -11.65 -16.04
C LYS A 377 19.46 -12.14 -16.98
N LYS A 378 19.50 -11.65 -18.24
CA LYS A 378 20.57 -11.98 -19.21
C LYS A 378 21.91 -11.35 -18.84
N ILE A 379 21.91 -10.14 -18.29
CA ILE A 379 23.12 -9.39 -17.92
C ILE A 379 23.65 -9.86 -16.56
N ASP A 380 22.77 -10.33 -15.69
CA ASP A 380 23.16 -10.79 -14.34
C ASP A 380 23.73 -12.22 -14.39
N LYS A 381 25.03 -12.32 -14.67
CA LYS A 381 25.78 -13.57 -14.68
C LYS A 381 26.25 -14.00 -13.28
N THR A 382 25.86 -13.32 -12.23
CA THR A 382 26.25 -13.65 -10.84
C THR A 382 25.71 -15.03 -10.46
N LYS A 383 26.59 -15.95 -10.10
CA LYS A 383 26.19 -17.28 -9.60
C LYS A 383 25.27 -17.10 -8.39
N ARG A 384 24.15 -17.82 -8.38
CA ARG A 384 23.24 -17.85 -7.21
C ARG A 384 24.04 -18.14 -5.96
N PRO A 385 23.88 -17.41 -4.85
CA PRO A 385 24.33 -17.93 -3.58
C PRO A 385 23.64 -19.28 -3.38
N ARG A 386 24.40 -20.36 -3.22
CA ARG A 386 23.86 -21.63 -2.73
C ARG A 386 23.42 -21.36 -1.29
N TYR A 387 22.14 -21.14 -1.09
CA TYR A 387 21.57 -21.18 0.24
C TYR A 387 21.80 -22.63 0.72
N ALA A 388 22.70 -22.81 1.70
CA ALA A 388 22.89 -24.10 2.36
C ALA A 388 21.52 -24.55 2.90
N ALA A 389 21.22 -25.82 2.63
CA ALA A 389 19.97 -26.47 3.00
C ALA A 389 19.76 -26.46 4.51
#